data_34b121f0ed61c2eb1e9a85145548f8a0
#
_entry.id   34b121f0ed61c2eb1e9a85145548f8a0
#
_cell.length_a   1.000
_cell.length_b   1.000
_cell.length_c   1.000
_cell.angle_alpha   90.00
_cell.angle_beta   90.00
_cell.angle_gamma   90.00
#
_symmetry.space_group_name_H-M   'P 1'
#
loop_
_entity.id
_entity.type
_entity.pdbx_description
1 polymer ?
#
loop_
_entity_poly.entity_id
_entity_poly.type
_entity_poly.pdbx_seq_one_letter_code
_entity_poly.pdbx_strand_id
1 'polypeptide(L)'
;MIHQYRNNGYNIVMDVYSGSVHVVDDVCYDVIAEVNKSETEPTAESLKEADVKEKLLQTLGNKYETSDIEDALSDAIELTEGGQLFVKDTYECMIEEVKKRKTVVKALCLHIAHDCNLACKYCFAEEGEYHGRRALMSYEVGKKALDFLIKNSGNRRNLEVDFFGGEPLMNWQVVKDLVAYGREQEKIHNKHFRFTITTNGVLLNDEIQEFVNKEMDNVVLSLDGRKEINDQMRPFRNGKGSYDLIVPKFQKLAESRNQEKYYIRGTFTRNNLDFSNDIMHFADLGFKQMSIEPVVGDESDPYAIREEDIPKIMEEYDKLAKMMIEREKEGKGFNFFHFMIDLNGGPCVAKRLSGCGSGTEYLAVTPWGDLYPCHQFVGQDDFLMGNVDDGIVKPEIADDFRSCNVYSKDKCRNCFAKFYCSGGCMANSYNFHGTIHDTYEIGCEMQRKRVECAIMMKAALADEE
;
A
#
# COMPACT_ATOMS: atom_id res chain seq x y z
N MET A 1 -14.45 13.05 -13.54
CA MET A 1 -13.16 12.58 -14.18
C MET A 1 -13.34 11.14 -14.60
N ILE A 2 -13.22 10.86 -15.89
CA ILE A 2 -13.33 9.51 -16.42
C ILE A 2 -11.94 8.98 -16.72
N HIS A 3 -11.67 7.73 -16.32
CA HIS A 3 -10.48 6.98 -16.70
C HIS A 3 -10.89 5.75 -17.50
N GLN A 4 -10.38 5.66 -18.72
CA GLN A 4 -10.66 4.57 -19.66
C GLN A 4 -9.36 3.84 -20.01
N TYR A 5 -9.40 2.52 -19.98
CA TYR A 5 -8.26 1.69 -20.34
C TYR A 5 -8.69 0.32 -20.83
N ARG A 6 -7.78 -0.35 -21.55
CA ARG A 6 -7.95 -1.74 -22.00
C ARG A 6 -6.91 -2.61 -21.33
N ASN A 7 -7.34 -3.71 -20.75
CA ASN A 7 -6.44 -4.65 -20.07
C ASN A 7 -6.97 -6.09 -20.18
N ASN A 8 -6.11 -7.00 -20.62
CA ASN A 8 -6.41 -8.44 -20.75
C ASN A 8 -7.74 -8.76 -21.46
N GLY A 9 -8.10 -7.95 -22.47
CA GLY A 9 -9.32 -8.12 -23.28
C GLY A 9 -10.57 -7.42 -22.74
N TYR A 10 -10.48 -6.72 -21.63
CA TYR A 10 -11.59 -5.93 -21.07
C TYR A 10 -11.44 -4.46 -21.42
N ASN A 11 -12.56 -3.82 -21.84
CA ASN A 11 -12.67 -2.38 -21.93
C ASN A 11 -13.27 -1.87 -20.64
N ILE A 12 -12.53 -1.06 -19.89
CA ILE A 12 -12.96 -0.58 -18.58
C ILE A 12 -13.10 0.94 -18.60
N VAL A 13 -14.21 1.40 -18.07
CA VAL A 13 -14.53 2.80 -17.84
C VAL A 13 -14.75 3.01 -16.36
N MET A 14 -13.98 3.90 -15.75
CA MET A 14 -14.08 4.24 -14.34
C MET A 14 -14.44 5.71 -14.19
N ASP A 15 -15.50 6.01 -13.46
CA ASP A 15 -15.73 7.35 -12.94
C ASP A 15 -15.04 7.51 -11.59
N VAL A 16 -14.03 8.38 -11.54
CA VAL A 16 -13.16 8.55 -10.37
C VAL A 16 -13.89 9.10 -9.16
N TYR A 17 -14.90 9.93 -9.37
CA TYR A 17 -15.59 10.64 -8.28
C TYR A 17 -16.75 9.86 -7.71
N SER A 18 -17.48 9.11 -8.51
CA SER A 18 -18.49 8.16 -8.01
C SER A 18 -17.86 6.86 -7.51
N GLY A 19 -16.71 6.48 -8.09
CA GLY A 19 -16.06 5.18 -7.89
C GLY A 19 -16.70 4.06 -8.70
N SER A 20 -17.66 4.37 -9.59
CA SER A 20 -18.31 3.40 -10.46
C SER A 20 -17.34 2.87 -11.50
N VAL A 21 -17.43 1.57 -11.76
CA VAL A 21 -16.62 0.86 -12.77
C VAL A 21 -17.56 0.11 -13.70
N HIS A 22 -17.37 0.30 -15.00
CA HIS A 22 -18.17 -0.33 -16.04
C HIS A 22 -17.26 -1.14 -16.96
N VAL A 23 -17.66 -2.37 -17.27
CA VAL A 23 -17.12 -3.17 -18.38
C VAL A 23 -18.03 -2.93 -19.57
N VAL A 24 -17.48 -2.49 -20.68
CA VAL A 24 -18.27 -2.05 -21.83
C VAL A 24 -17.72 -2.68 -23.12
N ASP A 25 -18.55 -2.71 -24.15
CA ASP A 25 -18.10 -3.09 -25.49
C ASP A 25 -17.28 -1.97 -26.17
N ASP A 26 -16.81 -2.24 -27.38
CA ASP A 26 -15.99 -1.28 -28.12
C ASP A 26 -16.75 -0.02 -28.50
N VAL A 27 -18.07 -0.13 -28.79
CA VAL A 27 -18.89 1.01 -29.20
C VAL A 27 -19.10 1.96 -28.03
N CYS A 28 -19.55 1.45 -26.90
CA CYS A 28 -19.71 2.21 -25.66
C CYS A 28 -18.40 2.86 -25.21
N TYR A 29 -17.29 2.11 -25.29
CA TYR A 29 -15.96 2.63 -24.95
C TYR A 29 -15.58 3.84 -25.80
N ASP A 30 -15.77 3.75 -27.13
CA ASP A 30 -15.42 4.84 -28.06
C ASP A 30 -16.40 6.02 -27.95
N VAL A 31 -17.69 5.78 -27.73
CA VAL A 31 -18.71 6.83 -27.50
C VAL A 31 -18.36 7.63 -26.24
N ILE A 32 -18.11 6.97 -25.13
CA ILE A 32 -17.72 7.64 -23.87
C ILE A 32 -16.41 8.41 -24.06
N ALA A 33 -15.42 7.84 -24.78
CA ALA A 33 -14.16 8.50 -25.10
C ALA A 33 -14.35 9.79 -25.89
N GLU A 34 -15.25 9.77 -26.90
CA GLU A 34 -15.52 10.94 -27.73
C GLU A 34 -16.27 12.04 -26.95
N VAL A 35 -17.26 11.65 -26.15
CA VAL A 35 -17.99 12.58 -25.26
C VAL A 35 -17.04 13.23 -24.23
N ASN A 36 -16.12 12.46 -23.67
CA ASN A 36 -15.17 12.94 -22.65
C ASN A 36 -14.15 13.97 -23.21
N LYS A 37 -14.04 14.16 -24.52
CA LYS A 37 -13.21 15.21 -25.16
C LYS A 37 -13.87 16.60 -25.17
N SER A 38 -15.09 16.71 -24.69
CA SER A 38 -15.79 17.99 -24.59
C SER A 38 -15.03 18.98 -23.71
N GLU A 39 -15.02 20.27 -24.07
CA GLU A 39 -14.42 21.34 -23.26
C GLU A 39 -15.16 21.57 -21.93
N THR A 40 -16.44 21.22 -21.90
CA THR A 40 -17.28 21.29 -20.69
C THR A 40 -17.55 19.89 -20.16
N GLU A 41 -17.62 19.76 -18.83
CA GLU A 41 -18.00 18.48 -18.22
C GLU A 41 -19.38 18.02 -18.74
N PRO A 42 -19.49 16.80 -19.32
CA PRO A 42 -20.76 16.28 -19.81
C PRO A 42 -21.79 16.19 -18.68
N THR A 43 -23.04 16.52 -19.00
CA THR A 43 -24.22 16.30 -18.14
C THR A 43 -25.25 15.50 -18.91
N ALA A 44 -26.21 14.90 -18.22
CA ALA A 44 -27.27 14.15 -18.86
C ALA A 44 -28.09 15.04 -19.86
N GLU A 45 -28.26 16.32 -19.55
CA GLU A 45 -28.94 17.27 -20.44
C GLU A 45 -28.10 17.54 -21.68
N SER A 46 -26.78 17.82 -21.52
CA SER A 46 -25.90 18.10 -22.66
C SER A 46 -25.75 16.88 -23.57
N LEU A 47 -25.74 15.67 -23.03
CA LEU A 47 -25.66 14.43 -23.83
C LEU A 47 -26.90 14.19 -24.71
N LYS A 48 -28.07 14.76 -24.34
CA LYS A 48 -29.33 14.67 -25.12
C LYS A 48 -29.40 15.69 -26.27
N GLU A 49 -28.47 16.61 -26.37
CA GLU A 49 -28.45 17.61 -27.42
C GLU A 49 -28.18 16.97 -28.80
N ALA A 50 -28.88 17.46 -29.83
CA ALA A 50 -28.84 16.87 -31.17
C ALA A 50 -27.43 16.94 -31.81
N ASP A 51 -26.66 17.98 -31.48
CA ASP A 51 -25.29 18.21 -31.98
C ASP A 51 -24.31 17.17 -31.43
N VAL A 52 -24.49 16.68 -30.20
CA VAL A 52 -23.67 15.60 -29.64
C VAL A 52 -23.86 14.31 -30.43
N LYS A 53 -25.11 13.92 -30.70
CA LYS A 53 -25.44 12.77 -31.54
C LYS A 53 -24.87 12.90 -32.94
N GLU A 54 -25.07 14.08 -33.59
CA GLU A 54 -24.55 14.33 -34.94
C GLU A 54 -23.03 14.22 -34.97
N LYS A 55 -22.32 14.79 -33.98
CA LYS A 55 -20.87 14.70 -33.87
C LYS A 55 -20.40 13.26 -33.74
N LEU A 56 -21.08 12.44 -32.88
CA LEU A 56 -20.75 11.03 -32.70
C LEU A 56 -20.93 10.25 -34.02
N LEU A 57 -22.03 10.47 -34.74
CA LEU A 57 -22.26 9.83 -36.04
C LEU A 57 -21.23 10.24 -37.08
N GLN A 58 -20.79 11.48 -37.11
CA GLN A 58 -19.73 11.95 -37.99
C GLN A 58 -18.38 11.30 -37.64
N THR A 59 -18.07 11.12 -36.35
CA THR A 59 -16.75 10.63 -35.90
C THR A 59 -16.67 9.10 -35.93
N LEU A 60 -17.74 8.39 -35.53
CA LEU A 60 -17.74 6.95 -35.33
C LEU A 60 -18.55 6.17 -36.37
N GLY A 61 -19.36 6.82 -37.19
CA GLY A 61 -20.26 6.17 -38.15
C GLY A 61 -19.56 5.43 -39.32
N ASN A 62 -18.25 5.59 -39.48
CA ASN A 62 -17.45 4.75 -40.36
C ASN A 62 -16.95 3.46 -39.74
N LYS A 63 -17.11 3.31 -38.42
CA LYS A 63 -16.65 2.16 -37.64
C LYS A 63 -17.78 1.32 -37.09
N TYR A 64 -18.92 1.94 -36.77
CA TYR A 64 -20.07 1.32 -36.14
C TYR A 64 -21.37 1.68 -36.83
N GLU A 65 -22.37 0.82 -36.70
CA GLU A 65 -23.72 1.13 -37.19
C GLU A 65 -24.36 2.28 -36.39
N THR A 66 -25.23 3.04 -37.06
CA THR A 66 -25.93 4.18 -36.41
C THR A 66 -26.69 3.76 -35.16
N SER A 67 -27.38 2.60 -35.20
CA SER A 67 -28.15 2.07 -34.06
C SER A 67 -27.26 1.82 -32.87
N ASP A 68 -26.07 1.23 -33.06
CA ASP A 68 -25.18 0.86 -31.99
C ASP A 68 -24.59 2.11 -31.28
N ILE A 69 -24.32 3.18 -32.06
CA ILE A 69 -23.89 4.47 -31.51
C ILE A 69 -25.01 5.13 -30.70
N GLU A 70 -26.26 5.05 -31.20
CA GLU A 70 -27.42 5.61 -30.50
C GLU A 70 -27.72 4.87 -29.20
N ASP A 71 -27.64 3.54 -29.18
CA ASP A 71 -27.81 2.71 -28.01
C ASP A 71 -26.72 3.02 -26.97
N ALA A 72 -25.46 3.04 -27.37
CA ALA A 72 -24.33 3.39 -26.50
C ALA A 72 -24.43 4.81 -25.90
N LEU A 73 -24.94 5.79 -26.69
CA LEU A 73 -25.19 7.13 -26.17
C LEU A 73 -26.35 7.12 -25.15
N SER A 74 -27.40 6.33 -25.40
CA SER A 74 -28.51 6.16 -24.46
C SER A 74 -28.03 5.58 -23.13
N ASP A 75 -27.18 4.55 -23.16
CA ASP A 75 -26.57 3.95 -21.97
C ASP A 75 -25.72 4.97 -21.20
N ALA A 76 -24.91 5.75 -21.91
CA ALA A 76 -24.08 6.80 -21.30
C ALA A 76 -24.95 7.88 -20.62
N ILE A 77 -26.11 8.24 -21.20
CA ILE A 77 -27.09 9.15 -20.60
C ILE A 77 -27.67 8.54 -19.33
N GLU A 78 -28.11 7.28 -19.36
CA GLU A 78 -28.69 6.59 -18.21
C GLU A 78 -27.69 6.51 -17.04
N LEU A 79 -26.45 6.12 -17.31
CA LEU A 79 -25.37 6.10 -16.31
C LEU A 79 -25.09 7.49 -15.73
N THR A 80 -25.18 8.54 -16.54
CA THR A 80 -24.98 9.93 -16.08
C THR A 80 -26.13 10.39 -15.20
N GLU A 81 -27.38 10.10 -15.57
CA GLU A 81 -28.57 10.36 -14.74
C GLU A 81 -28.54 9.58 -13.42
N GLY A 82 -28.03 8.35 -13.46
CA GLY A 82 -27.83 7.49 -12.29
C GLY A 82 -26.66 7.91 -11.37
N GLY A 83 -25.91 8.97 -11.73
CA GLY A 83 -24.75 9.43 -10.96
C GLY A 83 -23.58 8.43 -10.95
N GLN A 84 -23.45 7.66 -12.03
CA GLN A 84 -22.41 6.65 -12.20
C GLN A 84 -21.36 7.01 -13.27
N LEU A 85 -21.61 8.06 -14.04
CA LEU A 85 -20.73 8.57 -15.09
C LEU A 85 -20.75 10.11 -15.08
N PHE A 86 -19.62 10.74 -15.40
CA PHE A 86 -19.41 12.20 -15.44
C PHE A 86 -19.77 12.94 -14.14
N VAL A 87 -19.53 12.28 -12.99
CA VAL A 87 -19.82 12.86 -11.67
C VAL A 87 -18.80 13.96 -11.34
N LYS A 88 -19.28 15.05 -10.73
CA LYS A 88 -18.44 16.16 -10.26
C LYS A 88 -17.66 15.80 -9.01
N ASP A 89 -16.50 16.42 -8.86
CA ASP A 89 -15.70 16.28 -7.64
C ASP A 89 -16.41 16.91 -6.43
N THR A 90 -16.80 16.07 -5.48
CA THR A 90 -17.39 16.48 -4.20
C THR A 90 -16.42 16.33 -3.03
N TYR A 91 -15.20 15.82 -3.26
CA TYR A 91 -14.23 15.54 -2.21
C TYR A 91 -13.30 16.71 -1.93
N GLU A 92 -13.00 17.56 -2.92
CA GLU A 92 -12.09 18.67 -2.76
C GLU A 92 -12.59 19.66 -1.69
N CYS A 93 -13.88 19.93 -1.64
CA CYS A 93 -14.46 20.82 -0.63
C CYS A 93 -14.34 20.28 0.81
N MET A 94 -14.12 18.97 0.98
CA MET A 94 -13.97 18.33 2.30
C MET A 94 -12.56 18.49 2.88
N ILE A 95 -11.57 18.95 2.09
CA ILE A 95 -10.17 19.03 2.51
C ILE A 95 -9.97 19.90 3.74
N GLU A 96 -10.64 21.06 3.81
CA GLU A 96 -10.49 21.95 4.96
C GLU A 96 -11.04 21.33 6.27
N GLU A 97 -12.05 20.50 6.18
CA GLU A 97 -12.57 19.76 7.34
C GLU A 97 -11.61 18.61 7.73
N VAL A 98 -11.06 17.91 6.73
CA VAL A 98 -10.08 16.83 6.96
C VAL A 98 -8.81 17.36 7.62
N LYS A 99 -8.30 18.53 7.19
CA LYS A 99 -7.15 19.21 7.82
C LYS A 99 -7.42 19.63 9.26
N LYS A 100 -8.64 20.11 9.57
CA LYS A 100 -9.04 20.53 10.92
C LYS A 100 -9.36 19.36 11.84
N ARG A 101 -9.48 18.13 11.32
CA ARG A 101 -9.79 16.96 12.12
C ARG A 101 -8.71 16.75 13.17
N LYS A 102 -9.12 16.69 14.45
CA LYS A 102 -8.20 16.27 15.51
C LYS A 102 -7.84 14.82 15.31
N THR A 103 -6.59 14.57 14.95
CA THR A 103 -6.03 13.23 14.87
C THR A 103 -5.54 12.79 16.24
N VAL A 104 -5.59 11.49 16.50
CA VAL A 104 -5.00 10.86 17.68
C VAL A 104 -3.99 9.83 17.21
N VAL A 105 -2.94 9.62 17.98
CA VAL A 105 -1.99 8.55 17.70
C VAL A 105 -2.70 7.21 17.87
N LYS A 106 -2.73 6.40 16.82
CA LYS A 106 -3.42 5.10 16.81
C LYS A 106 -2.48 3.92 16.62
N ALA A 107 -1.27 4.18 16.12
CA ALA A 107 -0.31 3.16 15.80
C ALA A 107 1.13 3.60 16.10
N LEU A 108 1.95 2.68 16.61
CA LEU A 108 3.38 2.87 16.78
C LEU A 108 4.15 1.75 16.07
N CYS A 109 5.22 2.13 15.39
CA CYS A 109 6.27 1.22 14.94
C CYS A 109 7.41 1.27 15.96
N LEU A 110 7.55 0.22 16.75
CA LEU A 110 8.60 0.12 17.76
C LEU A 110 9.84 -0.51 17.15
N HIS A 111 10.91 0.25 17.05
CA HIS A 111 12.21 -0.26 16.65
C HIS A 111 12.85 -1.02 17.81
N ILE A 112 12.46 -2.28 17.96
CA ILE A 112 12.91 -3.15 19.07
C ILE A 112 14.40 -3.41 19.01
N ALA A 113 14.97 -3.41 17.80
CA ALA A 113 16.41 -3.58 17.58
C ALA A 113 16.90 -2.67 16.46
N HIS A 114 17.89 -1.84 16.74
CA HIS A 114 18.77 -1.23 15.76
C HIS A 114 19.99 -2.13 15.56
N ASP A 115 19.75 -3.36 15.16
CA ASP A 115 20.73 -4.38 14.75
C ASP A 115 20.00 -5.48 13.96
N CYS A 116 20.73 -6.15 13.05
CA CYS A 116 20.18 -7.22 12.23
C CYS A 116 21.20 -8.34 12.04
N ASN A 117 20.74 -9.57 11.90
CA ASN A 117 21.54 -10.76 11.64
C ASN A 117 21.67 -11.10 10.14
N LEU A 118 21.05 -10.31 9.26
CA LEU A 118 21.25 -10.33 7.80
C LEU A 118 21.92 -9.05 7.30
N ALA A 119 22.43 -9.08 6.06
CA ALA A 119 23.05 -7.96 5.37
C ALA A 119 22.35 -7.76 4.00
N CYS A 120 21.08 -7.38 4.03
CA CYS A 120 20.29 -7.17 2.81
C CYS A 120 20.87 -5.98 2.02
N LYS A 121 21.12 -6.17 0.72
CA LYS A 121 21.80 -5.17 -0.12
C LYS A 121 21.05 -3.86 -0.30
N TYR A 122 19.71 -3.91 -0.27
CA TYR A 122 18.82 -2.76 -0.41
C TYR A 122 18.34 -2.20 0.94
N CYS A 123 18.98 -2.56 2.06
CA CYS A 123 18.48 -2.21 3.38
C CYS A 123 18.58 -0.70 3.63
N PHE A 124 17.45 0.00 3.59
CA PHE A 124 17.36 1.43 3.90
C PHE A 124 17.77 1.76 5.35
N ALA A 125 17.79 0.74 6.22
CA ALA A 125 18.16 0.86 7.63
C ALA A 125 19.65 0.52 7.89
N GLU A 126 20.49 0.39 6.85
CA GLU A 126 21.94 0.11 6.98
C GLU A 126 22.21 -1.07 7.92
N GLU A 127 21.70 -2.25 7.59
CA GLU A 127 21.74 -3.45 8.45
C GLU A 127 21.09 -3.25 9.85
N GLY A 128 20.17 -2.29 9.94
CA GLY A 128 19.42 -1.97 11.16
C GLY A 128 20.00 -0.81 11.98
N GLU A 129 21.08 -0.16 11.56
CA GLU A 129 21.71 0.94 12.31
C GLU A 129 20.97 2.29 12.16
N TYR A 130 20.18 2.48 11.10
CA TYR A 130 19.40 3.71 10.85
C TYR A 130 20.22 4.99 10.95
N HIS A 131 21.34 5.06 10.24
CA HIS A 131 22.30 6.19 10.23
C HIS A 131 22.90 6.53 11.60
N GLY A 132 22.79 5.61 12.56
CA GLY A 132 23.20 5.85 13.94
C GLY A 132 24.10 4.78 14.51
N ARG A 133 23.67 4.18 15.57
CA ARG A 133 24.41 3.16 16.31
C ARG A 133 23.52 1.95 16.60
N ARG A 134 24.13 0.80 16.72
CA ARG A 134 23.44 -0.41 17.17
C ARG A 134 22.95 -0.26 18.61
N ALA A 135 21.71 -0.66 18.83
CA ALA A 135 21.08 -0.69 20.13
C ALA A 135 19.91 -1.69 20.15
N LEU A 136 19.60 -2.19 21.32
CA LEU A 136 18.36 -2.91 21.59
C LEU A 136 17.49 -2.03 22.48
N MET A 137 16.20 -1.95 22.18
CA MET A 137 15.24 -1.22 23.01
C MET A 137 15.16 -1.86 24.41
N SER A 138 15.26 -1.06 25.45
CA SER A 138 15.00 -1.57 26.81
C SER A 138 13.49 -1.75 27.05
N TYR A 139 13.14 -2.64 27.98
CA TYR A 139 11.75 -2.78 28.40
C TYR A 139 11.13 -1.45 28.87
N GLU A 140 11.90 -0.63 29.61
CA GLU A 140 11.43 0.65 30.13
C GLU A 140 11.08 1.65 29.00
N VAL A 141 11.87 1.72 27.94
CA VAL A 141 11.58 2.56 26.78
C VAL A 141 10.33 2.06 26.07
N GLY A 142 10.23 0.75 25.81
CA GLY A 142 9.05 0.17 25.17
C GLY A 142 7.77 0.35 25.97
N LYS A 143 7.86 0.21 27.31
CA LYS A 143 6.76 0.48 28.23
C LYS A 143 6.28 1.92 28.12
N LYS A 144 7.20 2.90 28.19
CA LYS A 144 6.88 4.33 28.02
C LYS A 144 6.25 4.62 26.64
N ALA A 145 6.68 3.91 25.59
CA ALA A 145 6.07 4.04 24.27
C ALA A 145 4.61 3.56 24.25
N LEU A 146 4.29 2.45 24.93
CA LEU A 146 2.91 1.99 25.05
C LEU A 146 2.07 2.96 25.91
N ASP A 147 2.62 3.50 26.99
CA ASP A 147 1.96 4.50 27.83
C ASP A 147 1.71 5.81 27.03
N PHE A 148 2.70 6.22 26.20
CA PHE A 148 2.53 7.34 25.27
C PHE A 148 1.39 7.10 24.28
N LEU A 149 1.30 5.91 23.69
CA LEU A 149 0.24 5.55 22.76
C LEU A 149 -1.14 5.62 23.44
N ILE A 150 -1.28 5.03 24.63
CA ILE A 150 -2.53 5.09 25.39
C ILE A 150 -2.94 6.52 25.67
N LYS A 151 -2.02 7.35 26.18
CA LYS A 151 -2.25 8.75 26.53
C LYS A 151 -2.69 9.58 25.33
N ASN A 152 -2.11 9.35 24.14
CA ASN A 152 -2.34 10.15 22.93
C ASN A 152 -3.40 9.54 21.98
N SER A 153 -4.04 8.44 22.35
CA SER A 153 -5.06 7.76 21.54
C SER A 153 -6.50 8.25 21.78
N GLY A 154 -6.72 9.17 22.73
CA GLY A 154 -8.05 9.67 23.06
C GLY A 154 -9.03 8.53 23.36
N ASN A 155 -10.23 8.60 22.79
CA ASN A 155 -11.27 7.57 22.97
C ASN A 155 -11.12 6.36 22.03
N ARG A 156 -10.07 6.30 21.20
CA ARG A 156 -9.86 5.18 20.29
C ARG A 156 -9.54 3.91 21.07
N ARG A 157 -10.32 2.84 20.85
CA ARG A 157 -10.15 1.56 21.53
C ARG A 157 -9.05 0.72 20.89
N ASN A 158 -9.09 0.54 19.56
CA ASN A 158 -8.14 -0.31 18.85
C ASN A 158 -6.86 0.46 18.54
N LEU A 159 -5.75 -0.03 19.05
CA LEU A 159 -4.40 0.52 18.90
C LEU A 159 -3.52 -0.50 18.20
N GLU A 160 -2.61 -0.06 17.35
CA GLU A 160 -1.72 -0.93 16.59
C GLU A 160 -0.27 -0.73 17.05
N VAL A 161 0.45 -1.82 17.21
CA VAL A 161 1.87 -1.82 17.59
C VAL A 161 2.61 -2.78 16.69
N ASP A 162 3.52 -2.25 15.89
CA ASP A 162 4.39 -3.03 15.02
C ASP A 162 5.78 -3.18 15.66
N PHE A 163 6.17 -4.39 15.98
CA PHE A 163 7.54 -4.71 16.36
C PHE A 163 8.40 -4.81 15.11
N PHE A 164 9.32 -3.86 14.98
CA PHE A 164 10.11 -3.62 13.79
C PHE A 164 11.57 -3.28 14.13
N GLY A 165 12.31 -2.71 13.17
CA GLY A 165 13.69 -2.26 13.28
C GLY A 165 14.60 -2.99 12.32
N GLY A 166 15.77 -3.45 12.76
CA GLY A 166 16.64 -4.37 12.02
C GLY A 166 16.01 -5.77 12.01
N GLU A 167 16.20 -6.53 13.11
CA GLU A 167 15.51 -7.80 13.32
C GLU A 167 14.95 -7.85 14.76
N PRO A 168 13.63 -7.74 14.95
CA PRO A 168 13.03 -7.67 16.29
C PRO A 168 13.20 -8.95 17.11
N LEU A 169 13.36 -10.12 16.48
CA LEU A 169 13.61 -11.36 17.22
C LEU A 169 14.98 -11.41 17.92
N MET A 170 15.90 -10.49 17.60
CA MET A 170 17.14 -10.32 18.35
C MET A 170 16.91 -9.79 19.77
N ASN A 171 15.76 -9.18 20.02
CA ASN A 171 15.36 -8.65 21.32
C ASN A 171 14.03 -9.29 21.80
N TRP A 172 13.91 -10.59 21.58
CA TRP A 172 12.68 -11.34 21.77
C TRP A 172 12.08 -11.25 23.18
N GLN A 173 12.91 -11.23 24.22
CA GLN A 173 12.40 -11.14 25.59
C GLN A 173 11.63 -9.83 25.82
N VAL A 174 12.16 -8.71 25.31
CA VAL A 174 11.47 -7.41 25.44
C VAL A 174 10.15 -7.40 24.64
N VAL A 175 10.08 -8.05 23.49
CA VAL A 175 8.82 -8.21 22.75
C VAL A 175 7.78 -8.92 23.61
N LYS A 176 8.13 -10.06 24.24
CA LYS A 176 7.23 -10.81 25.13
C LYS A 176 6.74 -9.96 26.31
N ASP A 177 7.66 -9.26 26.94
CA ASP A 177 7.37 -8.44 28.14
C ASP A 177 6.46 -7.25 27.77
N LEU A 178 6.65 -6.63 26.62
CA LEU A 178 5.81 -5.53 26.13
C LEU A 178 4.40 -6.01 25.75
N VAL A 179 4.28 -7.19 25.14
CA VAL A 179 2.98 -7.79 24.85
C VAL A 179 2.23 -8.06 26.15
N ALA A 180 2.89 -8.67 27.14
CA ALA A 180 2.30 -8.93 28.46
C ALA A 180 1.83 -7.63 29.12
N TYR A 181 2.68 -6.61 29.13
CA TYR A 181 2.33 -5.28 29.64
C TYR A 181 1.13 -4.68 28.91
N GLY A 182 1.12 -4.72 27.57
CA GLY A 182 0.00 -4.22 26.77
C GLY A 182 -1.32 -4.91 27.13
N ARG A 183 -1.34 -6.24 27.28
CA ARG A 183 -2.52 -7.01 27.69
C ARG A 183 -3.03 -6.64 29.10
N GLU A 184 -2.15 -6.24 30.00
CA GLU A 184 -2.56 -5.69 31.32
C GLU A 184 -3.19 -4.30 31.17
N GLN A 185 -2.57 -3.42 30.37
CA GLN A 185 -3.06 -2.05 30.14
C GLN A 185 -4.40 -2.01 29.39
N GLU A 186 -4.70 -2.99 28.54
CA GLU A 186 -6.00 -3.10 27.85
C GLU A 186 -7.18 -3.09 28.85
N LYS A 187 -7.02 -3.79 29.97
CA LYS A 187 -8.06 -3.91 31.00
C LYS A 187 -8.26 -2.61 31.78
N ILE A 188 -7.15 -1.88 32.02
CA ILE A 188 -7.15 -0.65 32.83
C ILE A 188 -7.73 0.51 32.03
N HIS A 189 -7.37 0.62 30.72
CA HIS A 189 -7.64 1.78 29.89
C HIS A 189 -8.76 1.55 28.86
N ASN A 190 -9.43 0.40 28.86
CA ASN A 190 -10.42 0.01 27.84
C ASN A 190 -9.86 0.15 26.43
N LYS A 191 -8.65 -0.32 26.22
CA LYS A 191 -7.96 -0.39 24.92
C LYS A 191 -7.91 -1.84 24.44
N HIS A 192 -7.54 -2.00 23.17
CA HIS A 192 -7.27 -3.29 22.56
C HIS A 192 -6.07 -3.12 21.62
N PHE A 193 -4.96 -3.75 21.96
CA PHE A 193 -3.74 -3.73 21.16
C PHE A 193 -3.77 -4.84 20.11
N ARG A 194 -3.54 -4.46 18.86
CA ARG A 194 -3.26 -5.36 17.77
C ARG A 194 -1.75 -5.33 17.52
N PHE A 195 -1.10 -6.42 17.90
CA PHE A 195 0.35 -6.55 17.76
C PHE A 195 0.69 -7.19 16.41
N THR A 196 1.64 -6.61 15.72
CA THR A 196 2.26 -7.12 14.49
C THR A 196 3.77 -7.27 14.72
N ILE A 197 4.38 -8.24 14.10
CA ILE A 197 5.84 -8.38 14.05
C ILE A 197 6.31 -8.60 12.62
N THR A 198 7.35 -7.88 12.21
CA THR A 198 8.03 -8.09 10.93
C THR A 198 9.37 -8.75 11.16
N THR A 199 9.60 -9.92 10.57
CA THR A 199 10.84 -10.68 10.81
C THR A 199 11.43 -11.25 9.53
N ASN A 200 12.75 -11.35 9.49
CA ASN A 200 13.48 -12.10 8.46
C ASN A 200 13.46 -13.63 8.68
N GLY A 201 12.91 -14.09 9.80
CA GLY A 201 12.67 -15.50 10.11
C GLY A 201 13.90 -16.33 10.52
N VAL A 202 15.10 -15.78 10.48
CA VAL A 202 16.33 -16.53 10.83
C VAL A 202 16.23 -17.12 12.24
N LEU A 203 15.78 -16.32 13.21
CA LEU A 203 15.64 -16.70 14.61
C LEU A 203 14.31 -17.37 14.95
N LEU A 204 13.37 -17.45 14.02
CA LEU A 204 12.07 -18.08 14.23
C LEU A 204 12.26 -19.57 14.59
N ASN A 205 11.67 -20.00 15.71
CA ASN A 205 11.65 -21.35 16.21
C ASN A 205 10.25 -21.72 16.71
N ASP A 206 10.05 -22.92 17.22
CA ASP A 206 8.75 -23.42 17.64
C ASP A 206 8.14 -22.64 18.80
N GLU A 207 8.94 -22.24 19.80
CA GLU A 207 8.49 -21.41 20.93
C GLU A 207 7.99 -20.04 20.45
N ILE A 208 8.76 -19.40 19.56
CA ILE A 208 8.39 -18.10 18.99
C ILE A 208 7.12 -18.25 18.13
N GLN A 209 7.01 -19.30 17.31
CA GLN A 209 5.81 -19.56 16.49
C GLN A 209 4.56 -19.74 17.35
N GLU A 210 4.65 -20.50 18.45
CA GLU A 210 3.53 -20.68 19.40
C GLU A 210 3.10 -19.34 20.00
N PHE A 211 4.05 -18.52 20.44
CA PHE A 211 3.76 -17.21 21.00
C PHE A 211 3.12 -16.26 19.99
N VAL A 212 3.68 -16.15 18.78
CA VAL A 212 3.14 -15.25 17.76
C VAL A 212 1.76 -15.69 17.26
N ASN A 213 1.49 -16.99 17.21
CA ASN A 213 0.16 -17.50 16.90
C ASN A 213 -0.89 -17.11 17.92
N LYS A 214 -0.51 -17.05 19.20
CA LYS A 214 -1.41 -16.69 20.29
C LYS A 214 -1.61 -15.18 20.43
N GLU A 215 -0.55 -14.40 20.32
CA GLU A 215 -0.53 -13.00 20.74
C GLU A 215 -0.49 -11.98 19.60
N MET A 216 -0.02 -12.37 18.40
CA MET A 216 0.11 -11.43 17.27
C MET A 216 -1.09 -11.51 16.33
N ASP A 217 -1.70 -10.35 16.08
CA ASP A 217 -2.79 -10.22 15.10
C ASP A 217 -2.30 -10.41 13.66
N ASN A 218 -1.05 -10.08 13.39
CA ASN A 218 -0.43 -10.28 12.09
C ASN A 218 1.07 -10.57 12.22
N VAL A 219 1.62 -11.31 11.26
CA VAL A 219 3.06 -11.60 11.15
C VAL A 219 3.51 -11.32 9.73
N VAL A 220 4.52 -10.48 9.57
CA VAL A 220 5.12 -10.18 8.26
C VAL A 220 6.44 -10.95 8.15
N LEU A 221 6.52 -11.80 7.13
CA LEU A 221 7.62 -12.71 6.87
C LEU A 221 8.39 -12.24 5.64
N SER A 222 9.63 -11.82 5.82
CA SER A 222 10.43 -11.22 4.77
C SER A 222 11.07 -12.26 3.85
N LEU A 223 10.61 -12.34 2.59
CA LEU A 223 11.12 -13.24 1.53
C LEU A 223 10.97 -12.56 0.17
N ASP A 224 12.04 -12.48 -0.62
CA ASP A 224 12.04 -11.69 -1.85
C ASP A 224 11.65 -12.44 -3.12
N GLY A 225 11.53 -13.75 -3.06
CA GLY A 225 11.15 -14.54 -4.25
C GLY A 225 11.82 -15.92 -4.31
N ARG A 226 12.13 -16.35 -5.53
CA ARG A 226 12.89 -17.58 -5.80
C ARG A 226 14.22 -17.58 -5.03
N LYS A 227 14.76 -18.76 -4.78
CA LYS A 227 15.97 -18.93 -3.96
C LYS A 227 17.13 -18.03 -4.38
N GLU A 228 17.44 -18.02 -5.67
CA GLU A 228 18.54 -17.21 -6.22
C GLU A 228 18.34 -15.70 -5.99
N ILE A 229 17.10 -15.23 -6.10
CA ILE A 229 16.77 -13.81 -5.87
C ILE A 229 16.91 -13.48 -4.38
N ASN A 230 16.27 -14.27 -3.53
CA ASN A 230 16.35 -14.05 -2.08
C ASN A 230 17.79 -14.12 -1.57
N ASP A 231 18.54 -15.13 -1.97
CA ASP A 231 19.91 -15.33 -1.47
C ASP A 231 20.89 -14.26 -2.00
N GLN A 232 20.64 -13.71 -3.19
CA GLN A 232 21.39 -12.59 -3.74
C GLN A 232 21.16 -11.29 -2.94
N MET A 233 19.92 -11.02 -2.55
CA MET A 233 19.51 -9.73 -2.00
C MET A 233 19.45 -9.73 -0.47
N ARG A 234 19.24 -10.90 0.17
CA ARG A 234 19.13 -11.08 1.63
C ARG A 234 20.13 -12.10 2.19
N PRO A 235 21.42 -11.91 1.95
CA PRO A 235 22.44 -12.82 2.49
C PRO A 235 22.68 -12.60 3.98
N PHE A 236 23.26 -13.60 4.63
CA PHE A 236 23.95 -13.41 5.89
C PHE A 236 25.19 -12.52 5.71
N ARG A 237 25.70 -11.94 6.80
CA ARG A 237 26.95 -11.15 6.78
C ARG A 237 28.18 -11.90 6.23
N ASN A 238 28.18 -13.24 6.26
CA ASN A 238 29.21 -14.09 5.66
C ASN A 238 28.97 -14.42 4.18
N GLY A 239 27.95 -13.81 3.56
CA GLY A 239 27.60 -14.00 2.16
C GLY A 239 26.78 -15.26 1.84
N LYS A 240 26.48 -16.12 2.82
CA LYS A 240 25.61 -17.30 2.60
C LYS A 240 24.16 -16.87 2.41
N GLY A 241 23.42 -17.60 1.59
CA GLY A 241 21.99 -17.38 1.40
C GLY A 241 21.17 -17.75 2.63
N SER A 242 20.02 -17.09 2.79
CA SER A 242 19.09 -17.31 3.92
C SER A 242 17.88 -18.20 3.57
N TYR A 243 17.60 -18.39 2.28
CA TYR A 243 16.37 -19.02 1.77
C TYR A 243 16.09 -20.40 2.37
N ASP A 244 17.05 -21.34 2.28
CA ASP A 244 16.86 -22.72 2.73
C ASP A 244 16.59 -22.83 4.25
N LEU A 245 17.04 -21.85 5.03
CA LEU A 245 16.79 -21.78 6.46
C LEU A 245 15.40 -21.25 6.80
N ILE A 246 14.93 -20.21 6.08
CA ILE A 246 13.73 -19.48 6.47
C ILE A 246 12.45 -20.06 5.85
N VAL A 247 12.48 -20.53 4.62
CA VAL A 247 11.27 -21.00 3.91
C VAL A 247 10.53 -22.11 4.67
N PRO A 248 11.18 -23.19 5.16
CA PRO A 248 10.46 -24.22 5.92
C PRO A 248 9.79 -23.69 7.20
N LYS A 249 10.40 -22.68 7.84
CA LYS A 249 9.83 -22.04 9.04
C LYS A 249 8.61 -21.20 8.68
N PHE A 250 8.64 -20.49 7.56
CA PHE A 250 7.53 -19.69 7.06
C PHE A 250 6.34 -20.55 6.64
N GLN A 251 6.59 -21.67 5.95
CA GLN A 251 5.55 -22.64 5.61
C GLN A 251 4.86 -23.18 6.87
N LYS A 252 5.64 -23.61 7.87
CA LYS A 252 5.10 -24.10 9.14
C LYS A 252 4.25 -23.05 9.85
N LEU A 253 4.71 -21.77 9.87
CA LEU A 253 3.95 -20.68 10.48
C LEU A 253 2.65 -20.41 9.72
N ALA A 254 2.69 -20.30 8.40
CA ALA A 254 1.52 -20.05 7.57
C ALA A 254 0.46 -21.15 7.73
N GLU A 255 0.88 -22.43 7.72
CA GLU A 255 0.01 -23.57 7.97
C GLU A 255 -0.61 -23.54 9.39
N SER A 256 0.19 -23.26 10.42
CA SER A 256 -0.30 -23.18 11.81
C SER A 256 -1.27 -22.03 12.06
N ARG A 257 -1.29 -21.02 11.16
CA ARG A 257 -2.22 -19.89 11.13
C ARG A 257 -3.41 -20.10 10.18
N ASN A 258 -3.60 -21.30 9.62
CA ASN A 258 -4.63 -21.60 8.61
C ASN A 258 -4.59 -20.67 7.41
N GLN A 259 -3.40 -20.28 6.97
CA GLN A 259 -3.16 -19.35 5.86
C GLN A 259 -3.76 -17.94 6.05
N GLU A 260 -3.96 -17.51 7.29
CA GLU A 260 -4.52 -16.19 7.64
C GLU A 260 -3.60 -15.39 8.56
N LYS A 261 -3.79 -14.08 8.59
CA LYS A 261 -3.12 -13.16 9.52
C LYS A 261 -1.58 -13.22 9.46
N TYR A 262 -1.06 -13.42 8.27
CA TYR A 262 0.35 -13.27 7.94
C TYR A 262 0.49 -12.69 6.54
N TYR A 263 1.66 -12.18 6.20
CA TYR A 263 2.05 -11.85 4.83
C TYR A 263 3.48 -12.30 4.57
N ILE A 264 3.69 -12.98 3.44
CA ILE A 264 5.01 -13.02 2.81
C ILE A 264 5.23 -11.65 2.18
N ARG A 265 6.25 -10.94 2.61
CA ARG A 265 6.59 -9.63 2.07
C ARG A 265 7.98 -9.65 1.45
N GLY A 266 8.03 -9.47 0.15
CA GLY A 266 9.26 -9.38 -0.62
C GLY A 266 9.53 -7.98 -1.14
N THR A 267 10.73 -7.83 -1.69
CA THR A 267 11.17 -6.65 -2.43
C THR A 267 11.67 -7.11 -3.79
N PHE A 268 11.11 -6.58 -4.88
CA PHE A 268 11.69 -6.79 -6.20
C PHE A 268 12.60 -5.62 -6.59
N THR A 269 13.57 -5.92 -7.40
CA THR A 269 14.60 -5.00 -7.82
C THR A 269 14.77 -5.05 -9.33
N ARG A 270 15.63 -4.22 -9.91
CA ARG A 270 16.02 -4.31 -11.30
C ARG A 270 16.56 -5.69 -11.71
N ASN A 271 17.06 -6.48 -10.74
CA ASN A 271 17.60 -7.81 -11.00
C ASN A 271 16.54 -8.90 -11.22
N ASN A 272 15.28 -8.64 -10.86
CA ASN A 272 14.15 -9.56 -10.99
C ASN A 272 12.87 -8.83 -11.43
N LEU A 273 12.94 -8.12 -12.54
CA LEU A 273 11.76 -7.46 -13.14
C LEU A 273 10.67 -8.45 -13.53
N ASP A 274 10.99 -9.75 -13.61
CA ASP A 274 10.06 -10.86 -13.79
C ASP A 274 9.41 -11.33 -12.48
N PHE A 275 9.12 -10.40 -11.58
CA PHE A 275 8.64 -10.63 -10.22
C PHE A 275 7.31 -11.42 -10.14
N SER A 276 6.54 -11.52 -11.22
CA SER A 276 5.37 -12.41 -11.26
C SER A 276 5.77 -13.86 -11.03
N ASN A 277 6.97 -14.28 -11.51
CA ASN A 277 7.49 -15.62 -11.28
C ASN A 277 7.83 -15.84 -9.79
N ASP A 278 8.27 -14.79 -9.08
CA ASP A 278 8.54 -14.83 -7.64
C ASP A 278 7.23 -14.98 -6.84
N ILE A 279 6.18 -14.27 -7.25
CA ILE A 279 4.84 -14.40 -6.65
C ILE A 279 4.25 -15.79 -6.91
N MET A 280 4.38 -16.32 -8.14
CA MET A 280 3.93 -17.68 -8.45
C MET A 280 4.72 -18.70 -7.64
N HIS A 281 6.03 -18.50 -7.46
CA HIS A 281 6.84 -19.35 -6.60
C HIS A 281 6.32 -19.37 -5.15
N PHE A 282 5.93 -18.22 -4.58
CA PHE A 282 5.28 -18.20 -3.26
C PHE A 282 3.97 -19.00 -3.23
N ALA A 283 3.14 -18.84 -4.26
CA ALA A 283 1.89 -19.59 -4.37
C ALA A 283 2.13 -21.12 -4.48
N ASP A 284 3.17 -21.54 -5.20
CA ASP A 284 3.54 -22.94 -5.35
C ASP A 284 4.16 -23.53 -4.07
N LEU A 285 4.78 -22.71 -3.22
CA LEU A 285 5.18 -23.06 -1.86
C LEU A 285 4.00 -23.19 -0.88
N GLY A 286 2.77 -22.85 -1.30
CA GLY A 286 1.54 -22.98 -0.53
C GLY A 286 1.14 -21.70 0.22
N PHE A 287 1.84 -20.59 0.05
CA PHE A 287 1.45 -19.32 0.69
C PHE A 287 0.21 -18.72 0.04
N LYS A 288 -0.68 -18.15 0.86
CA LYS A 288 -1.94 -17.53 0.42
C LYS A 288 -2.01 -16.02 0.64
N GLN A 289 -1.10 -15.45 1.41
CA GLN A 289 -1.07 -14.01 1.70
C GLN A 289 0.30 -13.46 1.32
N MET A 290 0.37 -12.63 0.29
CA MET A 290 1.64 -12.15 -0.23
C MET A 290 1.62 -10.71 -0.70
N SER A 291 2.79 -10.07 -0.61
CA SER A 291 3.05 -8.71 -1.03
C SER A 291 4.47 -8.64 -1.57
N ILE A 292 4.67 -7.95 -2.68
CA ILE A 292 6.01 -7.65 -3.20
C ILE A 292 6.07 -6.16 -3.54
N GLU A 293 7.02 -5.44 -2.93
CA GLU A 293 7.23 -4.02 -3.14
C GLU A 293 8.40 -3.77 -4.10
N PRO A 294 8.34 -2.71 -4.91
CA PRO A 294 9.54 -2.27 -5.62
C PRO A 294 10.58 -1.77 -4.63
N VAL A 295 11.85 -2.03 -4.91
CA VAL A 295 12.93 -1.37 -4.20
C VAL A 295 12.87 0.15 -4.48
N VAL A 296 13.10 0.92 -3.44
CA VAL A 296 13.26 2.38 -3.53
C VAL A 296 14.69 2.68 -3.09
N GLY A 297 15.50 3.21 -3.98
CA GLY A 297 16.91 3.47 -3.75
C GLY A 297 17.44 4.52 -4.72
N ASP A 298 18.67 4.95 -4.53
CA ASP A 298 19.35 5.88 -5.42
C ASP A 298 19.58 5.24 -6.79
N GLU A 299 19.47 6.00 -7.87
CA GLU A 299 19.67 5.49 -9.24
C GLU A 299 21.11 4.95 -9.49
N SER A 300 22.07 5.35 -8.68
CA SER A 300 23.44 4.79 -8.73
C SER A 300 23.54 3.37 -8.20
N ASP A 301 22.56 2.92 -7.40
CA ASP A 301 22.52 1.55 -6.90
C ASP A 301 22.28 0.54 -8.04
N PRO A 302 23.05 -0.55 -8.11
CA PRO A 302 22.96 -1.51 -9.21
C PRO A 302 21.62 -2.29 -9.23
N TYR A 303 20.87 -2.25 -8.16
CA TYR A 303 19.56 -2.90 -8.01
C TYR A 303 18.38 -1.92 -8.13
N ALA A 304 18.62 -0.62 -8.18
CA ALA A 304 17.58 0.40 -8.23
C ALA A 304 16.75 0.30 -9.51
N ILE A 305 15.44 0.45 -9.35
CA ILE A 305 14.51 0.55 -10.48
C ILE A 305 14.65 1.94 -11.10
N ARG A 306 14.70 1.99 -12.44
CA ARG A 306 14.84 3.20 -13.23
C ARG A 306 13.64 3.39 -14.15
N GLU A 307 13.50 4.59 -14.72
CA GLU A 307 12.42 4.88 -15.67
C GLU A 307 12.38 3.91 -16.87
N GLU A 308 13.53 3.50 -17.37
CA GLU A 308 13.65 2.53 -18.48
C GLU A 308 13.10 1.14 -18.17
N ASP A 309 12.96 0.78 -16.88
CA ASP A 309 12.41 -0.50 -16.43
C ASP A 309 10.87 -0.50 -16.36
N ILE A 310 10.24 0.68 -16.35
CA ILE A 310 8.79 0.84 -16.17
C ILE A 310 7.98 0.06 -17.19
N PRO A 311 8.25 0.12 -18.53
CA PRO A 311 7.45 -0.63 -19.49
C PRO A 311 7.43 -2.13 -19.17
N LYS A 312 8.57 -2.70 -18.78
CA LYS A 312 8.67 -4.11 -18.40
C LYS A 312 7.89 -4.44 -17.12
N ILE A 313 7.94 -3.55 -16.15
CA ILE A 313 7.18 -3.69 -14.89
C ILE A 313 5.66 -3.64 -15.17
N MET A 314 5.21 -2.77 -16.08
CA MET A 314 3.79 -2.69 -16.48
C MET A 314 3.31 -3.99 -17.12
N GLU A 315 4.08 -4.54 -18.07
CA GLU A 315 3.80 -5.85 -18.69
C GLU A 315 3.74 -6.96 -17.63
N GLU A 316 4.62 -6.92 -16.65
CA GLU A 316 4.71 -7.96 -15.62
C GLU A 316 3.51 -7.89 -14.65
N TYR A 317 2.96 -6.70 -14.34
CA TYR A 317 1.70 -6.58 -13.61
C TYR A 317 0.50 -7.14 -14.40
N ASP A 318 0.43 -6.88 -15.73
CA ASP A 318 -0.63 -7.43 -16.58
C ASP A 318 -0.56 -8.97 -16.63
N LYS A 319 0.64 -9.51 -16.78
CA LYS A 319 0.89 -10.94 -16.75
C LYS A 319 0.50 -11.56 -15.41
N LEU A 320 0.89 -10.92 -14.29
CA LEU A 320 0.53 -11.37 -12.94
C LEU A 320 -0.99 -11.42 -12.76
N ALA A 321 -1.70 -10.36 -13.15
CA ALA A 321 -3.15 -10.29 -13.04
C ALA A 321 -3.82 -11.44 -13.80
N LYS A 322 -3.38 -11.73 -15.03
CA LYS A 322 -3.85 -12.85 -15.84
C LYS A 322 -3.61 -14.19 -15.14
N MET A 323 -2.39 -14.42 -14.66
CA MET A 323 -2.04 -15.68 -13.95
C MET A 323 -2.85 -15.86 -12.67
N MET A 324 -3.16 -14.78 -11.96
CA MET A 324 -4.00 -14.83 -10.75
C MET A 324 -5.45 -15.21 -11.09
N ILE A 325 -6.04 -14.63 -12.15
CA ILE A 325 -7.38 -15.01 -12.63
C ILE A 325 -7.42 -16.50 -12.99
N GLU A 326 -6.43 -16.99 -13.74
CA GLU A 326 -6.34 -18.41 -14.13
C GLU A 326 -6.27 -19.32 -12.88
N ARG A 327 -5.46 -18.98 -11.88
CA ARG A 327 -5.35 -19.75 -10.63
C ARG A 327 -6.63 -19.68 -9.79
N GLU A 328 -7.33 -18.54 -9.77
CA GLU A 328 -8.62 -18.42 -9.06
C GLU A 328 -9.66 -19.38 -9.67
N LYS A 329 -9.77 -19.44 -11.00
CA LYS A 329 -10.63 -20.37 -11.73
C LYS A 329 -10.31 -21.84 -11.45
N GLU A 330 -9.05 -22.15 -11.17
CA GLU A 330 -8.60 -23.50 -10.78
C GLU A 330 -8.82 -23.81 -9.28
N GLY A 331 -9.36 -22.89 -8.49
CA GLY A 331 -9.50 -23.05 -7.03
C GLY A 331 -8.17 -23.00 -6.28
N LYS A 332 -7.14 -22.42 -6.90
CA LYS A 332 -5.78 -22.25 -6.35
C LYS A 332 -5.45 -20.80 -6.04
N GLY A 333 -6.47 -19.96 -5.91
CA GLY A 333 -6.34 -18.52 -5.67
C GLY A 333 -5.52 -18.18 -4.43
N PHE A 334 -5.02 -16.94 -4.42
CA PHE A 334 -4.28 -16.34 -3.31
C PHE A 334 -4.48 -14.83 -3.28
N ASN A 335 -4.22 -14.20 -2.15
CA ASN A 335 -4.28 -12.76 -2.00
C ASN A 335 -2.92 -12.12 -2.33
N PHE A 336 -2.92 -11.22 -3.30
CA PHE A 336 -1.82 -10.31 -3.56
C PHE A 336 -2.20 -8.91 -3.07
N PHE A 337 -1.53 -8.43 -2.03
CA PHE A 337 -1.89 -7.21 -1.29
C PHE A 337 -2.15 -6.00 -2.19
N HIS A 338 -1.34 -5.83 -3.24
CA HIS A 338 -1.42 -4.67 -4.14
C HIS A 338 -2.59 -4.71 -5.12
N PHE A 339 -3.25 -5.87 -5.27
CA PHE A 339 -4.45 -6.04 -6.08
C PHE A 339 -5.71 -6.17 -5.23
N MET A 340 -5.59 -6.04 -3.90
CA MET A 340 -6.75 -6.01 -3.02
C MET A 340 -7.41 -4.63 -3.12
N ILE A 341 -8.54 -4.57 -3.81
CA ILE A 341 -9.34 -3.36 -3.98
C ILE A 341 -10.78 -3.63 -3.52
N ASP A 342 -11.37 -2.66 -2.83
CA ASP A 342 -12.79 -2.68 -2.45
C ASP A 342 -13.52 -1.62 -3.29
N LEU A 343 -14.33 -2.08 -4.24
CA LEU A 343 -15.11 -1.22 -5.12
C LEU A 343 -16.44 -0.79 -4.48
N ASN A 344 -16.91 -1.48 -3.42
CA ASN A 344 -18.19 -1.22 -2.77
C ASN A 344 -18.11 -0.25 -1.59
N GLY A 345 -16.98 -0.12 -0.95
CA GLY A 345 -16.83 0.70 0.25
C GLY A 345 -15.46 1.36 0.38
N GLY A 346 -14.44 0.56 0.66
CA GLY A 346 -13.07 1.02 0.87
C GLY A 346 -12.88 1.84 2.16
N PRO A 347 -11.70 2.44 2.36
CA PRO A 347 -11.38 3.22 3.55
C PRO A 347 -12.19 4.51 3.64
N CYS A 348 -12.29 5.08 4.86
CA CYS A 348 -12.96 6.36 5.06
C CYS A 348 -12.34 7.49 4.23
N VAL A 349 -13.13 8.52 3.91
CA VAL A 349 -12.72 9.67 3.08
C VAL A 349 -11.39 10.28 3.54
N ALA A 350 -11.23 10.51 4.84
CA ALA A 350 -9.98 11.09 5.37
C ALA A 350 -8.74 10.24 5.01
N LYS A 351 -8.83 8.90 5.07
CA LYS A 351 -7.73 8.01 4.70
C LYS A 351 -7.49 8.02 3.19
N ARG A 352 -8.54 8.10 2.38
CA ARG A 352 -8.41 8.21 0.91
C ARG A 352 -7.71 9.50 0.49
N LEU A 353 -7.92 10.57 1.25
CA LEU A 353 -7.35 11.88 0.95
C LEU A 353 -5.93 12.07 1.47
N SER A 354 -5.61 11.55 2.68
CA SER A 354 -4.36 11.86 3.41
C SER A 354 -3.42 10.67 3.65
N GLY A 355 -3.79 9.46 3.21
CA GLY A 355 -2.92 8.28 3.22
C GLY A 355 -2.76 7.60 4.58
N CYS A 356 -1.53 7.13 4.87
CA CYS A 356 -1.24 6.21 5.99
C CYS A 356 -1.31 6.85 7.38
N GLY A 357 -1.32 8.17 7.48
CA GLY A 357 -1.34 8.91 8.75
C GLY A 357 0.04 9.06 9.40
N SER A 358 1.12 8.86 8.64
CA SER A 358 2.49 9.11 9.09
C SER A 358 2.63 10.53 9.64
N GLY A 359 3.37 10.68 10.74
CA GLY A 359 3.56 11.96 11.44
C GLY A 359 2.34 12.47 12.23
N THR A 360 1.17 11.85 12.09
CA THR A 360 -0.07 12.31 12.75
C THR A 360 -0.78 11.22 13.55
N GLU A 361 -1.12 10.11 12.90
CA GLU A 361 -1.84 8.97 13.51
C GLU A 361 -0.93 7.76 13.71
N TYR A 362 0.20 7.71 13.03
CA TYR A 362 1.24 6.68 13.07
C TYR A 362 2.60 7.32 13.29
N LEU A 363 3.39 6.79 14.23
CA LEU A 363 4.74 7.27 14.58
C LEU A 363 5.70 6.08 14.71
N ALA A 364 6.98 6.31 14.47
CA ALA A 364 8.05 5.38 14.81
C ALA A 364 8.72 5.78 16.12
N VAL A 365 9.15 4.79 16.91
CA VAL A 365 9.85 4.97 18.18
C VAL A 365 11.18 4.24 18.12
N THR A 366 12.28 4.96 18.34
CA THR A 366 13.64 4.40 18.36
C THR A 366 13.93 3.64 19.66
N PRO A 367 15.03 2.86 19.75
CA PRO A 367 15.45 2.23 21.00
C PRO A 367 15.72 3.20 22.15
N TRP A 368 15.88 4.48 21.88
CA TRP A 368 16.09 5.56 22.87
C TRP A 368 14.79 6.32 23.21
N GLY A 369 13.67 5.97 22.57
CA GLY A 369 12.39 6.62 22.80
C GLY A 369 12.10 7.81 21.89
N ASP A 370 12.97 8.14 20.93
CA ASP A 370 12.77 9.25 20.02
C ASP A 370 11.61 8.96 19.05
N LEU A 371 10.81 10.00 18.76
CA LEU A 371 9.61 9.95 17.94
C LEU A 371 9.89 10.52 16.55
N TYR A 372 9.55 9.73 15.51
CA TYR A 372 9.64 10.13 14.10
C TYR A 372 8.30 9.91 13.38
N PRO A 373 8.05 10.59 12.24
CA PRO A 373 6.80 10.43 11.47
C PRO A 373 6.53 9.00 11.02
N CYS A 374 7.56 8.26 10.62
CA CYS A 374 7.50 6.81 10.33
C CYS A 374 8.93 6.22 10.35
N HIS A 375 9.03 4.90 10.20
CA HIS A 375 10.29 4.16 10.20
C HIS A 375 11.29 4.62 9.12
N GLN A 376 10.82 5.17 8.01
CA GLN A 376 11.66 5.67 6.91
C GLN A 376 12.36 7.00 7.23
N PHE A 377 11.87 7.77 8.20
CA PHE A 377 12.46 9.04 8.62
C PHE A 377 13.37 8.91 9.85
N VAL A 378 13.46 7.71 10.44
CA VAL A 378 14.32 7.48 11.61
C VAL A 378 15.77 7.74 11.27
N GLY A 379 16.43 8.55 12.13
CA GLY A 379 17.83 8.98 11.94
C GLY A 379 17.99 10.30 11.15
N GLN A 380 16.89 10.90 10.66
CA GLN A 380 16.90 12.21 10.00
C GLN A 380 16.51 13.30 11.02
N ASP A 381 17.45 14.11 11.46
CA ASP A 381 17.29 15.08 12.56
C ASP A 381 16.16 16.10 12.32
N ASP A 382 15.93 16.46 11.07
CA ASP A 382 14.85 17.40 10.68
C ASP A 382 13.46 16.85 10.98
N PHE A 383 13.32 15.51 11.07
CA PHE A 383 12.07 14.82 11.35
C PHE A 383 11.96 14.29 12.79
N LEU A 384 12.90 14.64 13.66
CA LEU A 384 12.80 14.29 15.08
C LEU A 384 11.68 15.13 15.73
N MET A 385 10.55 14.47 16.05
CA MET A 385 9.35 15.14 16.58
C MET A 385 9.38 15.34 18.11
N GLY A 386 10.18 14.56 18.81
CA GLY A 386 10.27 14.56 20.27
C GLY A 386 10.69 13.21 20.82
N ASN A 387 10.29 12.89 22.05
CA ASN A 387 10.63 11.65 22.74
C ASN A 387 9.43 11.15 23.55
N VAL A 388 9.36 9.85 23.86
CA VAL A 388 8.25 9.28 24.62
C VAL A 388 8.12 9.85 26.05
N ASP A 389 9.19 10.42 26.61
CA ASP A 389 9.17 11.07 27.92
C ASP A 389 8.55 12.47 27.86
N ASP A 390 8.96 13.28 26.88
CA ASP A 390 8.53 14.67 26.73
C ASP A 390 7.29 14.82 25.83
N GLY A 391 6.99 13.79 25.03
CA GLY A 391 5.95 13.83 24.01
C GLY A 391 6.42 14.48 22.71
N ILE A 392 5.47 14.93 21.88
CA ILE A 392 5.74 15.65 20.64
C ILE A 392 6.07 17.10 21.00
N VAL A 393 7.32 17.49 20.79
CA VAL A 393 7.81 18.86 21.09
C VAL A 393 7.94 19.73 19.85
N LYS A 394 7.88 19.14 18.64
CA LYS A 394 7.85 19.83 17.33
C LYS A 394 6.53 19.54 16.59
N PRO A 395 5.41 20.15 17.04
CA PRO A 395 4.09 19.92 16.41
C PRO A 395 4.02 20.38 14.95
N GLU A 396 4.87 21.33 14.54
CA GLU A 396 4.97 21.82 13.17
C GLU A 396 5.27 20.70 12.16
N ILE A 397 6.02 19.67 12.55
CA ILE A 397 6.25 18.50 11.69
C ILE A 397 4.94 17.75 11.45
N ALA A 398 4.15 17.52 12.52
CA ALA A 398 2.84 16.87 12.38
C ALA A 398 1.86 17.71 11.54
N ASP A 399 1.93 19.05 11.64
CA ASP A 399 1.10 19.96 10.86
C ASP A 399 1.46 19.93 9.37
N ASP A 400 2.76 19.84 9.05
CA ASP A 400 3.23 19.68 7.68
C ASP A 400 2.72 18.36 7.06
N PHE A 401 2.87 17.24 7.76
CA PHE A 401 2.33 15.94 7.31
C PHE A 401 0.81 15.96 7.16
N ARG A 402 0.08 16.65 8.04
CA ARG A 402 -1.39 16.81 7.96
C ARG A 402 -1.81 17.64 6.74
N SER A 403 -0.99 18.58 6.34
CA SER A 403 -1.25 19.42 5.17
C SER A 403 -1.12 18.66 3.85
N CYS A 404 -0.36 17.55 3.87
CA CYS A 404 -0.09 16.73 2.70
C CYS A 404 -1.30 15.83 2.37
N ASN A 405 -1.89 16.02 1.19
CA ASN A 405 -3.06 15.27 0.72
C ASN A 405 -3.11 15.22 -0.82
N VAL A 406 -4.06 14.46 -1.38
CA VAL A 406 -4.18 14.28 -2.83
C VAL A 406 -4.50 15.56 -3.62
N TYR A 407 -5.05 16.58 -2.99
CA TYR A 407 -5.34 17.86 -3.62
C TYR A 407 -4.26 18.92 -3.40
N SER A 408 -3.35 18.70 -2.44
CA SER A 408 -2.20 19.58 -2.24
C SER A 408 -1.02 19.26 -3.17
N LYS A 409 -1.07 18.11 -3.87
CA LYS A 409 -0.05 17.67 -4.83
C LYS A 409 -0.59 17.81 -6.24
N ASP A 410 0.01 18.64 -7.08
CA ASP A 410 -0.48 18.94 -8.44
C ASP A 410 -0.69 17.69 -9.30
N LYS A 411 0.27 16.76 -9.29
CA LYS A 411 0.18 15.50 -10.03
C LYS A 411 -0.93 14.58 -9.52
N CYS A 412 -1.23 14.59 -8.22
CA CYS A 412 -2.28 13.77 -7.63
C CYS A 412 -3.68 14.33 -7.91
N ARG A 413 -3.84 15.65 -7.97
CA ARG A 413 -5.13 16.31 -8.24
C ARG A 413 -5.82 15.76 -9.49
N ASN A 414 -5.06 15.49 -10.54
CA ASN A 414 -5.54 15.00 -11.83
C ASN A 414 -5.30 13.49 -12.04
N CYS A 415 -4.93 12.75 -11.00
CA CYS A 415 -4.67 11.33 -11.11
C CYS A 415 -5.94 10.50 -10.85
N PHE A 416 -6.27 9.57 -11.74
CA PHE A 416 -7.43 8.69 -11.57
C PHE A 416 -7.30 7.79 -10.34
N ALA A 417 -6.07 7.38 -10.00
CA ALA A 417 -5.83 6.48 -8.87
C ALA A 417 -5.79 7.17 -7.50
N LYS A 418 -6.04 8.50 -7.42
CA LYS A 418 -5.83 9.30 -6.21
C LYS A 418 -6.52 8.76 -4.96
N PHE A 419 -7.75 8.26 -5.08
CA PHE A 419 -8.51 7.75 -3.94
C PHE A 419 -8.15 6.31 -3.53
N TYR A 420 -7.38 5.61 -4.33
CA TYR A 420 -6.81 4.29 -4.03
C TYR A 420 -5.36 4.39 -3.55
N CYS A 421 -4.59 5.31 -4.14
CA CYS A 421 -3.20 5.59 -3.79
C CYS A 421 -3.06 6.48 -2.54
N SER A 422 -4.00 7.41 -2.34
CA SER A 422 -4.00 8.38 -1.23
C SER A 422 -2.77 9.31 -1.19
N GLY A 423 -2.19 9.63 -2.36
CA GLY A 423 -1.08 10.59 -2.49
C GLY A 423 0.33 10.01 -2.42
N GLY A 424 0.46 8.67 -2.38
CA GLY A 424 1.76 7.99 -2.36
C GLY A 424 2.49 8.03 -1.03
N CYS A 425 3.75 7.59 -1.02
CA CYS A 425 4.60 7.57 0.17
C CYS A 425 5.33 8.91 0.34
N MET A 426 5.12 9.57 1.48
CA MET A 426 5.76 10.86 1.79
C MET A 426 7.29 10.72 1.95
N ALA A 427 7.76 9.59 2.48
CA ALA A 427 9.20 9.34 2.60
C ALA A 427 9.86 9.17 1.22
N ASN A 428 9.20 8.45 0.30
CA ASN A 428 9.71 8.33 -1.06
C ASN A 428 9.76 9.70 -1.76
N SER A 429 8.70 10.52 -1.60
CA SER A 429 8.69 11.89 -2.10
C SER A 429 9.87 12.69 -1.56
N TYR A 430 10.09 12.65 -0.25
CA TYR A 430 11.20 13.36 0.39
C TYR A 430 12.57 12.88 -0.10
N ASN A 431 12.78 11.58 -0.19
CA ASN A 431 14.05 11.01 -0.60
C ASN A 431 14.45 11.39 -2.05
N PHE A 432 13.47 11.61 -2.94
CA PHE A 432 13.74 11.96 -4.34
C PHE A 432 13.66 13.46 -4.64
N HIS A 433 12.87 14.21 -3.87
CA HIS A 433 12.61 15.63 -4.17
C HIS A 433 12.94 16.58 -3.01
N GLY A 434 13.40 16.07 -1.86
CA GLY A 434 13.68 16.89 -0.68
C GLY A 434 12.43 17.49 -0.02
N THR A 435 11.25 17.02 -0.40
CA THR A 435 9.96 17.49 0.15
C THR A 435 8.92 16.36 0.20
N ILE A 436 8.07 16.38 1.23
CA ILE A 436 6.95 15.41 1.34
C ILE A 436 5.76 15.78 0.44
N HIS A 437 5.76 16.98 -0.16
CA HIS A 437 4.66 17.55 -0.95
C HIS A 437 4.73 17.22 -2.45
N ASP A 438 5.73 16.52 -2.92
CA ASP A 438 5.82 16.03 -4.30
C ASP A 438 5.44 14.54 -4.39
N THR A 439 5.72 13.91 -5.53
CA THR A 439 5.43 12.50 -5.80
C THR A 439 6.68 11.78 -6.33
N TYR A 440 6.83 10.52 -5.96
CA TYR A 440 7.83 9.65 -6.57
C TYR A 440 7.24 9.05 -7.84
N GLU A 441 7.71 9.50 -9.01
CA GLU A 441 7.10 9.25 -10.32
C GLU A 441 7.05 7.76 -10.70
N ILE A 442 8.17 7.06 -10.53
CA ILE A 442 8.25 5.60 -10.77
C ILE A 442 7.21 4.86 -9.93
N GLY A 443 7.06 5.24 -8.66
CA GLY A 443 6.03 4.70 -7.78
C GLY A 443 4.61 5.05 -8.23
N CYS A 444 4.41 6.23 -8.81
CA CYS A 444 3.11 6.65 -9.35
C CYS A 444 2.67 5.80 -10.53
N GLU A 445 3.60 5.52 -11.48
CA GLU A 445 3.31 4.66 -12.64
C GLU A 445 2.90 3.25 -12.19
N MET A 446 3.69 2.65 -11.31
CA MET A 446 3.40 1.34 -10.77
C MET A 446 2.06 1.29 -10.03
N GLN A 447 1.75 2.33 -9.24
CA GLN A 447 0.49 2.37 -8.49
C GLN A 447 -0.73 2.52 -9.39
N ARG A 448 -0.64 3.34 -10.46
CA ARG A 448 -1.70 3.43 -11.47
C ARG A 448 -1.97 2.05 -12.10
N LYS A 449 -0.91 1.37 -12.52
CA LYS A 449 -1.03 0.05 -13.13
C LYS A 449 -1.60 -1.00 -12.17
N ARG A 450 -1.21 -0.99 -10.89
CA ARG A 450 -1.78 -1.86 -9.85
C ARG A 450 -3.28 -1.66 -9.71
N VAL A 451 -3.75 -0.41 -9.72
CA VAL A 451 -5.19 -0.09 -9.65
C VAL A 451 -5.93 -0.60 -10.89
N GLU A 452 -5.39 -0.39 -12.09
CA GLU A 452 -5.96 -0.92 -13.33
C GLU A 452 -6.08 -2.45 -13.31
N CYS A 453 -5.01 -3.14 -12.93
CA CYS A 453 -5.00 -4.60 -12.82
C CYS A 453 -6.00 -5.09 -11.77
N ALA A 454 -6.06 -4.44 -10.61
CA ALA A 454 -6.98 -4.83 -9.53
C ALA A 454 -8.46 -4.69 -9.95
N ILE A 455 -8.81 -3.60 -10.63
CA ILE A 455 -10.15 -3.38 -11.17
C ILE A 455 -10.48 -4.40 -12.26
N MET A 456 -9.57 -4.62 -13.20
CA MET A 456 -9.74 -5.60 -14.28
C MET A 456 -9.95 -7.01 -13.72
N MET A 457 -9.20 -7.42 -12.70
CA MET A 457 -9.39 -8.72 -12.07
C MET A 457 -10.78 -8.86 -11.43
N LYS A 458 -11.28 -7.81 -10.77
CA LYS A 458 -12.64 -7.80 -10.22
C LYS A 458 -13.70 -7.95 -11.31
N ALA A 459 -13.53 -7.24 -12.43
CA ALA A 459 -14.40 -7.35 -13.59
C ALA A 459 -14.39 -8.79 -14.15
N ALA A 460 -13.20 -9.34 -14.39
CA ALA A 460 -13.04 -10.68 -14.97
C ALA A 460 -13.60 -11.83 -14.10
N LEU A 461 -13.64 -11.64 -12.77
CA LEU A 461 -14.18 -12.63 -11.84
C LEU A 461 -15.67 -12.44 -11.56
N ALA A 462 -16.22 -11.24 -11.78
CA ALA A 462 -17.65 -10.98 -11.64
C ALA A 462 -18.50 -11.55 -12.79
N ASP A 463 -17.93 -11.67 -14.00
CA ASP A 463 -18.61 -12.23 -15.18
C ASP A 463 -18.93 -13.74 -15.06
N GLU A 464 -18.44 -14.42 -13.99
CA GLU A 464 -18.60 -15.86 -13.79
C GLU A 464 -19.58 -16.22 -12.63
N GLU A 465 -20.06 -15.26 -11.86
CA GLU A 465 -21.12 -15.43 -10.85
C GLU A 465 -22.52 -15.20 -11.47
#